data_7f8fdca746f0e907a32dac0f87df157d
#
_entry.id   7f8fdca746f0e907a32dac0f87df157d
#
_cell.length_a   1.000
_cell.length_b   1.000
_cell.length_c   1.000
_cell.angle_alpha   90.00
_cell.angle_beta   90.00
_cell.angle_gamma   90.00
#
_symmetry.space_group_name_H-M   'P 1'
#
loop_
_entity.id
_entity.type
_entity.pdbx_description
1 polymer ?
#
loop_
_entity_poly.entity_id
_entity_poly.type
_entity_poly.pdbx_seq_one_letter_code
_entity_poly.pdbx_strand_id
1 'polypeptide(L)'
;MKSFSAWVAENNPGNYVSVDVDGLPLHIVSTLPGKVNTKPHITLMYSPESAVPLDHIDYVLNRRSMIGTPVMVTGVDIFDSLPDPENGRDEHLGCIVLKVNSSKINDLHFALQRIGCKHTYTPFSAHATLIYNCPIDQCRIAAKEIERAINEDGVSLTCRGFNNEHIVKDWAEKL
;
A
#
# COMPACT_ATOMS: atom_id res chain seq x y z
N MET A 1 27.71 19.67 17.49
CA MET A 1 26.39 19.13 17.89
C MET A 1 25.63 18.83 16.61
N LYS A 2 25.19 17.56 16.38
CA LYS A 2 24.38 17.23 15.18
C LYS A 2 23.01 17.89 15.33
N SER A 3 22.45 18.41 14.23
CA SER A 3 21.07 18.92 14.25
C SER A 3 20.09 17.78 14.53
N PHE A 4 18.91 18.09 15.08
CA PHE A 4 17.86 17.09 15.30
C PHE A 4 17.47 16.37 14.00
N SER A 5 17.41 17.10 12.89
CA SER A 5 17.18 16.53 11.55
C SER A 5 18.26 15.53 11.11
N ALA A 6 19.54 15.79 11.42
CA ALA A 6 20.61 14.86 11.13
C ALA A 6 20.53 13.59 11.99
N TRP A 7 20.14 13.74 13.27
CA TRP A 7 19.92 12.60 14.17
C TRP A 7 18.73 11.74 13.70
N VAL A 8 17.63 12.36 13.28
CA VAL A 8 16.46 11.65 12.72
C VAL A 8 16.85 10.88 11.45
N ALA A 9 17.61 11.48 10.54
CA ALA A 9 18.04 10.82 9.31
C ALA A 9 18.95 9.61 9.54
N GLU A 10 19.76 9.62 10.64
CA GLU A 10 20.63 8.50 11.00
C GLU A 10 19.88 7.34 11.68
N ASN A 11 18.80 7.63 12.41
CA ASN A 11 18.08 6.64 13.20
C ASN A 11 16.77 6.17 12.53
N ASN A 12 16.24 6.95 11.58
CA ASN A 12 15.03 6.64 10.83
C ASN A 12 15.31 6.82 9.32
N PRO A 13 15.75 5.77 8.64
CA PRO A 13 16.26 5.87 7.28
C PRO A 13 15.21 6.19 6.21
N GLY A 14 13.93 6.28 6.57
CA GLY A 14 12.90 6.55 5.60
C GLY A 14 11.51 6.84 6.17
N ASN A 15 10.56 7.01 5.25
CA ASN A 15 9.15 7.26 5.58
C ASN A 15 8.24 6.26 4.89
N TYR A 16 7.21 5.85 5.61
CA TYR A 16 6.05 5.14 5.09
C TYR A 16 4.79 5.96 5.29
N VAL A 17 4.06 6.21 4.23
CA VAL A 17 2.81 6.98 4.26
C VAL A 17 1.73 6.20 3.55
N SER A 18 0.60 6.01 4.21
CA SER A 18 -0.56 5.32 3.64
C SER A 18 -1.88 6.00 4.02
N VAL A 19 -2.93 5.67 3.31
CA VAL A 19 -4.31 6.00 3.66
C VAL A 19 -5.08 4.72 3.90
N ASP A 20 -5.73 4.61 5.06
CA ASP A 20 -6.62 3.50 5.40
C ASP A 20 -7.88 3.58 4.56
N VAL A 21 -8.40 2.43 4.14
CA VAL A 21 -9.58 2.34 3.31
C VAL A 21 -10.55 1.26 3.81
N ASP A 22 -11.84 1.51 3.59
CA ASP A 22 -12.92 0.54 3.77
C ASP A 22 -13.55 0.20 2.43
N GLY A 23 -14.34 -0.87 2.40
CA GLY A 23 -15.13 -1.27 1.24
C GLY A 23 -14.48 -2.36 0.39
N LEU A 24 -13.40 -2.99 0.87
CA LEU A 24 -12.79 -4.10 0.17
C LEU A 24 -13.71 -5.32 0.16
N PRO A 25 -13.81 -6.06 -0.96
CA PRO A 25 -14.60 -7.28 -1.06
C PRO A 25 -13.91 -8.48 -0.39
N LEU A 26 -13.58 -8.35 0.90
CA LEU A 26 -12.83 -9.35 1.67
C LEU A 26 -13.51 -10.72 1.73
N HIS A 27 -14.83 -10.76 1.58
CA HIS A 27 -15.61 -12.02 1.57
C HIS A 27 -15.17 -12.98 0.46
N ILE A 28 -14.69 -12.47 -0.68
CA ILE A 28 -14.21 -13.29 -1.80
C ILE A 28 -12.92 -14.03 -1.45
N VAL A 29 -12.06 -13.42 -0.62
CA VAL A 29 -10.75 -13.98 -0.26
C VAL A 29 -10.72 -14.61 1.14
N SER A 30 -11.81 -14.52 1.90
CA SER A 30 -11.85 -14.94 3.31
C SER A 30 -11.63 -16.44 3.54
N THR A 31 -11.88 -17.28 2.54
CA THR A 31 -11.71 -18.74 2.60
C THR A 31 -10.42 -19.23 1.97
N LEU A 32 -9.63 -18.33 1.37
CA LEU A 32 -8.37 -18.70 0.73
C LEU A 32 -7.26 -18.95 1.76
N PRO A 33 -6.36 -19.92 1.50
CA PRO A 33 -5.16 -20.07 2.30
C PRO A 33 -4.22 -18.87 2.01
N GLY A 34 -4.00 -18.08 3.02
CA GLY A 34 -3.21 -16.85 2.96
C GLY A 34 -3.56 -15.93 4.11
N LYS A 35 -2.89 -14.81 4.19
CA LYS A 35 -3.15 -13.79 5.23
C LYS A 35 -4.05 -12.71 4.66
N VAL A 36 -5.34 -12.78 4.99
CA VAL A 36 -6.30 -11.71 4.64
C VAL A 36 -5.87 -10.40 5.30
N ASN A 37 -5.90 -9.32 4.54
CA ASN A 37 -5.51 -8.00 5.05
C ASN A 37 -6.61 -7.42 5.94
N THR A 38 -6.38 -7.42 7.25
CA THR A 38 -7.33 -6.89 8.25
C THR A 38 -7.21 -5.37 8.46
N LYS A 39 -6.20 -4.74 7.89
CA LYS A 39 -5.97 -3.28 7.93
C LYS A 39 -5.71 -2.75 6.51
N PRO A 40 -6.73 -2.79 5.64
CA PRO A 40 -6.55 -2.42 4.25
C PRO A 40 -6.19 -0.93 4.12
N HIS A 41 -5.19 -0.67 3.28
CA HIS A 41 -4.69 0.67 3.03
C HIS A 41 -4.16 0.80 1.60
N ILE A 42 -4.01 2.03 1.16
CA ILE A 42 -3.29 2.38 -0.07
C ILE A 42 -1.99 3.05 0.32
N THR A 43 -0.87 2.49 -0.10
CA THR A 43 0.44 3.12 0.11
C THR A 43 0.56 4.34 -0.78
N LEU A 44 0.78 5.51 -0.16
CA LEU A 44 1.03 6.77 -0.86
C LEU A 44 2.52 6.98 -1.11
N MET A 45 3.35 6.54 -0.16
CA MET A 45 4.80 6.71 -0.21
C MET A 45 5.51 5.61 0.57
N TYR A 46 6.45 4.95 -0.07
CA TYR A 46 7.45 4.09 0.55
C TYR A 46 8.83 4.64 0.17
N SER A 47 9.46 5.33 1.10
CA SER A 47 10.67 6.11 0.90
C SER A 47 11.75 5.67 1.89
N PRO A 48 12.37 4.49 1.71
CA PRO A 48 13.31 3.91 2.69
C PRO A 48 14.64 4.66 2.76
N GLU A 49 15.01 5.39 1.71
CA GLU A 49 16.30 6.06 1.59
C GLU A 49 16.25 7.57 1.90
N SER A 50 15.09 8.10 2.22
CA SER A 50 14.91 9.53 2.44
C SER A 50 13.96 9.79 3.60
N ALA A 51 14.49 10.26 4.71
CA ALA A 51 13.70 10.65 5.88
C ALA A 51 13.31 12.13 5.77
N VAL A 52 12.01 12.36 5.67
CA VAL A 52 11.39 13.69 5.80
C VAL A 52 10.76 13.79 7.19
N PRO A 53 10.84 14.94 7.90
CA PRO A 53 10.17 15.12 9.18
C PRO A 53 8.68 14.81 9.11
N LEU A 54 8.15 14.07 10.09
CA LEU A 54 6.76 13.63 10.08
C LEU A 54 5.76 14.79 10.08
N ASP A 55 6.08 15.90 10.75
CA ASP A 55 5.27 17.12 10.77
C ASP A 55 5.13 17.77 9.39
N HIS A 56 6.16 17.70 8.55
CA HIS A 56 6.08 18.17 7.16
C HIS A 56 5.15 17.29 6.33
N ILE A 57 5.21 15.97 6.53
CA ILE A 57 4.31 15.02 5.88
C ILE A 57 2.87 15.28 6.33
N ASP A 58 2.64 15.39 7.65
CA ASP A 58 1.32 15.67 8.22
C ASP A 58 0.73 16.98 7.70
N TYR A 59 1.55 18.01 7.53
CA TYR A 59 1.11 19.26 6.92
C TYR A 59 0.58 19.08 5.49
N VAL A 60 1.27 18.26 4.67
CA VAL A 60 0.83 17.96 3.29
C VAL A 60 -0.48 17.17 3.30
N LEU A 61 -0.58 16.14 4.15
CA LEU A 61 -1.75 15.28 4.26
C LEU A 61 -2.98 16.05 4.73
N ASN A 62 -2.85 16.90 5.75
CA ASN A 62 -3.94 17.70 6.31
C ASN A 62 -4.48 18.74 5.31
N ARG A 63 -3.60 19.36 4.53
CA ARG A 63 -4.00 20.34 3.52
C ARG A 63 -4.72 19.73 2.31
N ARG A 64 -4.50 18.45 2.07
CA ARG A 64 -5.02 17.70 0.91
C ARG A 64 -5.91 16.54 1.35
N SER A 65 -6.57 16.68 2.50
CA SER A 65 -7.37 15.62 3.07
C SER A 65 -8.37 15.05 2.06
N MET A 66 -8.40 13.73 2.00
CA MET A 66 -9.35 12.98 1.20
C MET A 66 -10.20 12.02 2.07
N ILE A 67 -10.20 12.23 3.38
CA ILE A 67 -10.99 11.44 4.32
C ILE A 67 -12.48 11.54 3.98
N GLY A 68 -13.15 10.38 3.93
CA GLY A 68 -14.54 10.27 3.49
C GLY A 68 -14.73 10.30 1.96
N THR A 69 -13.65 10.50 1.19
CA THR A 69 -13.74 10.51 -0.28
C THR A 69 -13.79 9.08 -0.81
N PRO A 70 -14.72 8.77 -1.73
CA PRO A 70 -14.71 7.50 -2.44
C PRO A 70 -13.57 7.45 -3.47
N VAL A 71 -12.98 6.27 -3.61
CA VAL A 71 -11.95 5.97 -4.59
C VAL A 71 -12.38 4.75 -5.39
N MET A 72 -12.50 4.91 -6.70
CA MET A 72 -12.97 3.82 -7.57
C MET A 72 -11.87 2.78 -7.79
N VAL A 73 -12.24 1.53 -7.65
CA VAL A 73 -11.41 0.39 -8.08
C VAL A 73 -11.55 0.25 -9.59
N THR A 74 -10.42 0.15 -10.27
CA THR A 74 -10.36 0.07 -11.74
C THR A 74 -9.94 -1.29 -12.26
N GLY A 75 -9.53 -2.19 -11.37
CA GLY A 75 -9.14 -3.54 -11.74
C GLY A 75 -8.51 -4.29 -10.57
N VAL A 76 -8.17 -5.53 -10.85
CA VAL A 76 -7.45 -6.42 -9.93
C VAL A 76 -6.12 -6.82 -10.57
N ASP A 77 -5.11 -7.04 -9.72
CA ASP A 77 -3.82 -7.56 -10.16
C ASP A 77 -3.28 -8.56 -9.14
N ILE A 78 -2.29 -9.33 -9.55
CA ILE A 78 -1.61 -10.28 -8.69
C ILE A 78 -0.12 -9.93 -8.69
N PHE A 79 0.39 -9.58 -7.51
CA PHE A 79 1.82 -9.44 -7.30
C PHE A 79 2.35 -10.80 -6.87
N ASP A 80 3.02 -11.49 -7.77
CA ASP A 80 3.54 -12.82 -7.51
C ASP A 80 4.96 -12.80 -6.96
N SER A 81 5.26 -13.81 -6.15
CA SER A 81 6.58 -14.10 -5.62
C SER A 81 6.96 -15.50 -6.07
N LEU A 82 7.92 -15.57 -6.98
CA LEU A 82 8.46 -16.85 -7.44
C LEU A 82 9.08 -17.64 -6.27
N PRO A 83 9.10 -18.97 -6.35
CA PRO A 83 9.83 -19.80 -5.40
C PRO A 83 11.28 -19.33 -5.25
N ASP A 84 11.76 -19.34 -4.02
CA ASP A 84 13.12 -18.96 -3.67
C ASP A 84 13.63 -19.93 -2.59
N PRO A 85 13.99 -21.17 -2.98
CA PRO A 85 14.40 -22.22 -2.04
C PRO A 85 15.64 -21.86 -1.22
N GLU A 86 16.52 -21.01 -1.76
CA GLU A 86 17.72 -20.55 -1.06
C GLU A 86 17.37 -19.71 0.17
N ASN A 87 16.21 -19.03 0.16
CA ASN A 87 15.66 -18.28 1.27
C ASN A 87 14.45 -18.97 1.93
N GLY A 88 14.30 -20.28 1.74
CA GLY A 88 13.29 -21.12 2.42
C GLY A 88 11.86 -20.92 1.90
N ARG A 89 11.70 -20.41 0.69
CA ARG A 89 10.40 -20.23 0.04
C ARG A 89 10.24 -21.18 -1.14
N ASP A 90 9.64 -22.34 -0.87
CA ASP A 90 9.48 -23.41 -1.88
C ASP A 90 8.21 -23.25 -2.74
N GLU A 91 7.25 -22.41 -2.31
CA GLU A 91 5.96 -22.24 -2.95
C GLU A 91 5.91 -20.98 -3.82
N HIS A 92 5.16 -21.06 -4.93
CA HIS A 92 4.80 -19.89 -5.75
C HIS A 92 3.57 -19.22 -5.12
N LEU A 93 3.81 -18.13 -4.43
CA LEU A 93 2.79 -17.36 -3.72
C LEU A 93 2.48 -16.05 -4.44
N GLY A 94 1.35 -15.45 -4.11
CA GLY A 94 0.95 -14.15 -4.63
C GLY A 94 0.18 -13.32 -3.60
N CYS A 95 0.08 -12.03 -3.92
CA CYS A 95 -0.81 -11.09 -3.24
C CYS A 95 -1.85 -10.60 -4.24
N ILE A 96 -3.14 -10.63 -3.87
CA ILE A 96 -4.19 -10.03 -4.69
C ILE A 96 -4.33 -8.57 -4.29
N VAL A 97 -4.25 -7.68 -5.27
CA VAL A 97 -4.35 -6.24 -5.08
C VAL A 97 -5.46 -5.65 -5.94
N LEU A 98 -6.19 -4.68 -5.40
CA LEU A 98 -7.12 -3.85 -6.14
C LEU A 98 -6.41 -2.62 -6.66
N LYS A 99 -6.43 -2.41 -7.96
CA LYS A 99 -5.94 -1.18 -8.58
C LYS A 99 -6.94 -0.07 -8.38
N VAL A 100 -6.44 1.11 -8.06
CA VAL A 100 -7.27 2.30 -7.93
C VAL A 100 -6.74 3.42 -8.81
N ASN A 101 -7.66 4.22 -9.35
CA ASN A 101 -7.31 5.43 -10.07
C ASN A 101 -7.97 6.63 -9.38
N SER A 102 -7.16 7.55 -8.89
CA SER A 102 -7.62 8.76 -8.21
C SER A 102 -6.62 9.88 -8.40
N SER A 103 -7.07 10.98 -9.00
CA SER A 103 -6.25 12.20 -9.13
C SER A 103 -5.79 12.70 -7.76
N LYS A 104 -6.64 12.62 -6.74
CA LYS A 104 -6.28 13.04 -5.37
C LYS A 104 -5.16 12.19 -4.77
N ILE A 105 -5.16 10.87 -4.98
CA ILE A 105 -4.08 9.98 -4.53
C ILE A 105 -2.78 10.32 -5.25
N ASN A 106 -2.85 10.52 -6.57
CA ASN A 106 -1.68 10.91 -7.35
C ASN A 106 -1.14 12.28 -6.94
N ASP A 107 -2.02 13.25 -6.68
CA ASP A 107 -1.63 14.59 -6.21
C ASP A 107 -0.95 14.53 -4.83
N LEU A 108 -1.44 13.67 -3.92
CA LEU A 108 -0.79 13.44 -2.63
C LEU A 108 0.59 12.82 -2.80
N HIS A 109 0.70 11.77 -3.63
CA HIS A 109 1.98 11.14 -3.93
C HIS A 109 3.01 12.14 -4.46
N PHE A 110 2.63 12.96 -5.46
CA PHE A 110 3.51 13.99 -6.00
C PHE A 110 3.84 15.11 -4.99
N ALA A 111 2.89 15.46 -4.11
CA ALA A 111 3.15 16.44 -3.07
C ALA A 111 4.18 15.93 -2.05
N LEU A 112 4.13 14.65 -1.69
CA LEU A 112 5.12 14.00 -0.83
C LEU A 112 6.50 13.95 -1.49
N GLN A 113 6.58 13.69 -2.79
CA GLN A 113 7.84 13.76 -3.52
C GLN A 113 8.45 15.17 -3.51
N ARG A 114 7.63 16.23 -3.65
CA ARG A 114 8.09 17.63 -3.64
C ARG A 114 8.71 18.05 -2.32
N ILE A 115 8.33 17.44 -1.21
CA ILE A 115 8.93 17.73 0.10
C ILE A 115 10.15 16.87 0.41
N GLY A 116 10.56 16.00 -0.52
CA GLY A 116 11.81 15.24 -0.44
C GLY A 116 11.66 13.73 -0.25
N CYS A 117 10.44 13.18 -0.19
CA CYS A 117 10.26 11.73 -0.19
C CYS A 117 10.65 11.12 -1.54
N LYS A 118 11.27 9.93 -1.51
CA LYS A 118 11.72 9.20 -2.70
C LYS A 118 11.07 7.83 -2.74
N HIS A 119 10.01 7.69 -3.55
CA HIS A 119 9.32 6.42 -3.69
C HIS A 119 10.19 5.38 -4.41
N THR A 120 10.25 4.16 -3.84
CA THR A 120 11.08 3.08 -4.40
C THR A 120 10.52 2.53 -5.71
N TYR A 121 9.19 2.43 -5.79
CA TYR A 121 8.53 1.79 -6.93
C TYR A 121 8.09 2.83 -7.95
N THR A 122 8.66 2.76 -9.16
CA THR A 122 8.33 3.66 -10.27
C THR A 122 8.01 2.85 -11.53
N PRO A 123 6.91 3.19 -12.24
CA PRO A 123 5.95 4.26 -11.94
C PRO A 123 5.07 3.94 -10.72
N PHE A 124 4.58 4.99 -10.05
CA PHE A 124 3.64 4.84 -8.95
C PHE A 124 2.33 4.23 -9.44
N SER A 125 1.88 3.17 -8.76
CA SER A 125 0.62 2.48 -9.04
C SER A 125 -0.15 2.29 -7.75
N ALA A 126 -1.17 3.11 -7.53
CA ALA A 126 -1.99 3.04 -6.33
C ALA A 126 -2.80 1.74 -6.29
N HIS A 127 -2.71 1.02 -5.18
CA HIS A 127 -3.42 -0.24 -4.97
C HIS A 127 -3.70 -0.50 -3.49
N ALA A 128 -4.70 -1.33 -3.23
CA ALA A 128 -5.00 -1.86 -1.89
C ALA A 128 -4.89 -3.38 -1.92
N THR A 129 -4.15 -3.97 -0.99
CA THR A 129 -3.98 -5.43 -0.90
C THR A 129 -5.15 -6.07 -0.17
N LEU A 130 -5.71 -7.15 -0.75
CA LEU A 130 -6.76 -7.98 -0.15
C LEU A 130 -6.19 -9.11 0.69
N ILE A 131 -5.22 -9.83 0.15
CA ILE A 131 -4.65 -11.03 0.76
C ILE A 131 -3.16 -11.15 0.41
N TYR A 132 -2.36 -11.62 1.35
CA TYR A 132 -0.93 -11.91 1.19
C TYR A 132 -0.67 -13.42 1.21
N ASN A 133 0.40 -13.82 0.57
CA ASN A 133 0.93 -15.21 0.64
C ASN A 133 -0.10 -16.28 0.31
N CYS A 134 -0.93 -16.05 -0.69
CA CYS A 134 -1.89 -17.01 -1.19
C CYS A 134 -1.25 -17.82 -2.34
N PRO A 135 -1.49 -19.15 -2.45
CA PRO A 135 -1.02 -19.92 -3.58
C PRO A 135 -1.46 -19.32 -4.91
N ILE A 136 -0.53 -19.22 -5.86
CA ILE A 136 -0.74 -18.43 -7.09
C ILE A 136 -1.94 -18.87 -7.91
N ASP A 137 -2.22 -20.16 -7.98
CA ASP A 137 -3.35 -20.66 -8.76
C ASP A 137 -4.70 -20.28 -8.12
N GLN A 138 -4.76 -20.22 -6.81
CA GLN A 138 -5.94 -19.75 -6.08
C GLN A 138 -6.11 -18.23 -6.21
N CYS A 139 -5.00 -17.48 -6.19
CA CYS A 139 -5.02 -16.06 -6.52
C CYS A 139 -5.65 -15.80 -7.89
N ARG A 140 -5.27 -16.57 -8.92
CA ARG A 140 -5.79 -16.42 -10.29
C ARG A 140 -7.28 -16.68 -10.39
N ILE A 141 -7.79 -17.67 -9.65
CA ILE A 141 -9.23 -17.97 -9.62
C ILE A 141 -10.00 -16.84 -8.93
N ALA A 142 -9.57 -16.43 -7.75
CA ALA A 142 -10.21 -15.36 -6.99
C ALA A 142 -10.14 -14.00 -7.70
N ALA A 143 -9.03 -13.69 -8.38
CA ALA A 143 -8.88 -12.45 -9.15
C ALA A 143 -9.94 -12.33 -10.24
N LYS A 144 -10.29 -13.44 -10.94
CA LYS A 144 -11.36 -13.44 -11.96
C LYS A 144 -12.73 -13.16 -11.35
N GLU A 145 -13.00 -13.70 -10.17
CA GLU A 145 -14.25 -13.44 -9.45
C GLU A 145 -14.35 -11.98 -9.00
N ILE A 146 -13.26 -11.43 -8.48
CA ILE A 146 -13.16 -10.01 -8.09
C ILE A 146 -13.34 -9.11 -9.33
N GLU A 147 -12.69 -9.44 -10.45
CA GLU A 147 -12.80 -8.68 -11.69
C GLU A 147 -14.26 -8.66 -12.20
N ARG A 148 -14.96 -9.78 -12.10
CA ARG A 148 -16.38 -9.86 -12.43
C ARG A 148 -17.21 -8.94 -11.53
N ALA A 149 -16.98 -8.98 -10.21
CA ALA A 149 -17.68 -8.11 -9.26
C ALA A 149 -17.42 -6.61 -9.52
N ILE A 150 -16.20 -6.24 -9.89
CA ILE A 150 -15.85 -4.87 -10.27
C ILE A 150 -16.65 -4.43 -11.51
N ASN A 151 -16.75 -5.30 -12.51
CA ASN A 151 -17.41 -4.98 -13.78
C ASN A 151 -18.93 -4.96 -13.69
N GLU A 152 -19.53 -5.82 -12.85
CA GLU A 152 -20.99 -5.93 -12.70
C GLU A 152 -21.57 -4.91 -11.73
N ASP A 153 -20.95 -4.76 -10.56
CA ASP A 153 -21.49 -3.97 -9.45
C ASP A 153 -20.72 -2.66 -9.20
N GLY A 154 -19.51 -2.57 -9.71
CA GLY A 154 -18.54 -1.54 -9.33
C GLY A 154 -18.05 -1.75 -7.88
N VAL A 155 -16.80 -1.41 -7.63
CA VAL A 155 -16.21 -1.43 -6.29
C VAL A 155 -15.63 -0.06 -5.98
N SER A 156 -16.03 0.51 -4.86
CA SER A 156 -15.54 1.81 -4.38
C SER A 156 -15.00 1.65 -2.97
N LEU A 157 -13.82 2.18 -2.74
CA LEU A 157 -13.19 2.24 -1.43
C LEU A 157 -13.43 3.62 -0.82
N THR A 158 -13.56 3.69 0.50
CA THR A 158 -13.69 4.97 1.21
C THR A 158 -12.46 5.22 2.05
N CYS A 159 -11.79 6.35 1.87
CA CYS A 159 -10.64 6.76 2.66
C CYS A 159 -11.05 7.11 4.09
N ARG A 160 -10.33 6.60 5.10
CA ARG A 160 -10.67 6.74 6.52
C ARG A 160 -9.69 7.56 7.33
N GLY A 161 -8.41 7.35 7.14
CA GLY A 161 -7.37 8.02 7.90
C GLY A 161 -6.02 7.90 7.21
N PHE A 162 -5.08 8.75 7.59
CA PHE A 162 -3.70 8.66 7.14
C PHE A 162 -2.83 8.02 8.22
N ASN A 163 -1.87 7.23 7.77
CA ASN A 163 -0.75 6.77 8.59
C ASN A 163 0.53 7.38 8.06
N ASN A 164 1.35 7.87 8.96
CA ASN A 164 2.64 8.48 8.68
C ASN A 164 3.63 8.01 9.73
N GLU A 165 4.61 7.23 9.32
CA GLU A 165 5.61 6.66 10.23
C GLU A 165 7.00 6.62 9.61
N HIS A 166 8.00 6.57 10.47
CA HIS A 166 9.36 6.29 10.05
C HIS A 166 9.55 4.79 9.80
N ILE A 167 10.24 4.44 8.71
CA ILE A 167 10.68 3.08 8.45
C ILE A 167 11.83 2.78 9.41
N VAL A 168 11.62 1.84 10.33
CA VAL A 168 12.69 1.31 11.19
C VAL A 168 13.37 0.14 10.51
N LYS A 169 14.63 -0.15 10.92
CA LYS A 169 15.51 -1.12 10.25
C LYS A 169 14.89 -2.53 10.09
N ASP A 170 13.99 -2.91 10.99
CA ASP A 170 13.32 -4.22 11.00
C ASP A 170 11.85 -4.15 10.55
N TRP A 171 11.50 -3.10 9.83
CA TRP A 171 10.11 -2.85 9.42
C TRP A 171 9.56 -3.94 8.49
N ALA A 172 10.39 -4.49 7.60
CA ALA A 172 10.00 -5.55 6.68
C ALA A 172 9.62 -6.87 7.39
N GLU A 173 10.09 -7.10 8.61
CA GLU A 173 9.74 -8.28 9.41
C GLU A 173 8.34 -8.17 10.04
N LYS A 174 7.70 -6.98 9.99
CA LYS A 174 6.38 -6.71 10.58
C LYS A 174 5.22 -6.82 9.58
N LEU A 175 5.52 -7.00 8.29
CA LEU A 175 4.55 -7.24 7.23
C LEU A 175 4.34 -8.73 7.03
#